data_700e0f04394ca9a7a5d139b8cdb0c3b7
#
_entry.id   700e0f04394ca9a7a5d139b8cdb0c3b7
#
_cell.length_a   1.000
_cell.length_b   1.000
_cell.length_c   1.000
_cell.angle_alpha   90.00
_cell.angle_beta   90.00
_cell.angle_gamma   90.00
#
_symmetry.space_group_name_H-M   'P 1'
#
loop_
_entity.id
_entity.type
_entity.pdbx_description
1 polymer ?
#
loop_
_entity_poly.entity_id
_entity_poly.type
_entity_poly.pdbx_seq_one_letter_code
_entity_poly.pdbx_strand_id
1 'polypeptide(L)'
;VALLDTALVGEAGRSPATAEPGAPVLVLGVGNLLMGDEGVGIHALRAFETEPLPDTARVLDGGTAGIDLLGEIQRARVVVMIDATRDGRPAGTIALLRPKAAGAIPQGLSAHDFGLKDLFAAATLLGTMPTVYLFTVSVETVHPMCLELSEPVEAAIPEVVRAVRALVAGLA
;
A
#
# COMPACT_ATOMS: atom_id res chain seq x y z
N VAL A 1 11.88 15.65 -10.85
CA VAL A 1 12.48 14.29 -10.82
C VAL A 1 12.44 13.82 -9.39
N ALA A 2 11.39 13.09 -9.05
CA ALA A 2 11.24 12.50 -7.71
C ALA A 2 12.28 11.35 -7.58
N LEU A 3 13.15 11.46 -6.62
CA LEU A 3 14.10 10.41 -6.25
C LEU A 3 13.32 9.32 -5.48
N LEU A 4 13.20 8.14 -6.10
CA LEU A 4 12.87 6.91 -5.38
C LEU A 4 14.00 6.61 -4.40
N ASP A 5 13.80 6.92 -3.13
CA ASP A 5 14.75 6.55 -2.08
C ASP A 5 14.61 5.04 -1.79
N THR A 6 15.50 4.27 -2.43
CA THR A 6 15.56 2.81 -2.30
C THR A 6 16.40 2.46 -1.06
N ALA A 7 15.91 2.79 0.12
CA ALA A 7 16.55 2.38 1.36
C ALA A 7 16.13 0.96 1.75
N LEU A 8 17.13 0.08 1.79
CA LEU A 8 17.16 -1.26 2.38
C LEU A 8 16.69 -2.44 1.51
N VAL A 9 17.54 -2.78 0.53
CA VAL A 9 17.64 -4.16 0.04
C VAL A 9 18.37 -4.98 1.09
N GLY A 10 17.65 -5.68 1.94
CA GLY A 10 18.18 -6.68 2.85
C GLY A 10 17.84 -8.08 2.33
N GLU A 11 18.85 -8.94 2.30
CA GLU A 11 18.88 -10.27 1.72
C GLU A 11 17.70 -11.20 2.03
N ALA A 12 17.45 -12.09 1.08
CA ALA A 12 16.43 -13.13 1.08
C ALA A 12 16.52 -14.04 2.32
N GLY A 13 15.52 -13.93 3.19
CA GLY A 13 15.27 -14.88 4.27
C GLY A 13 13.97 -15.62 4.02
N ARG A 14 14.05 -16.93 3.96
CA ARG A 14 13.01 -17.99 3.93
C ARG A 14 11.59 -17.57 3.55
N SER A 15 11.13 -18.16 2.47
CA SER A 15 9.73 -18.21 2.05
C SER A 15 8.80 -18.52 3.23
N PRO A 16 7.75 -17.74 3.48
CA PRO A 16 6.72 -18.13 4.44
C PRO A 16 6.05 -19.42 3.93
N ALA A 17 5.98 -20.41 4.81
CA ALA A 17 5.23 -21.63 4.56
C ALA A 17 3.76 -21.28 4.28
N THR A 18 3.19 -21.93 3.25
CA THR A 18 1.76 -22.05 2.94
C THR A 18 1.06 -20.97 2.12
N ALA A 19 1.75 -20.23 1.23
CA ALA A 19 1.01 -19.67 0.11
C ALA A 19 0.83 -20.77 -0.95
N GLU A 20 -0.40 -21.05 -1.34
CA GLU A 20 -0.68 -21.96 -2.48
C GLU A 20 0.13 -21.51 -3.70
N PRO A 21 0.73 -22.43 -4.48
CA PRO A 21 1.42 -22.06 -5.71
C PRO A 21 0.42 -21.36 -6.65
N GLY A 22 0.64 -20.10 -6.94
CA GLY A 22 -0.24 -19.31 -7.80
C GLY A 22 -1.17 -18.33 -7.05
N ALA A 23 -1.01 -18.12 -5.74
CA ALA A 23 -1.75 -17.08 -5.03
C ALA A 23 -1.52 -15.70 -5.69
N PRO A 24 -2.59 -14.94 -5.99
CA PRO A 24 -2.50 -13.70 -6.75
C PRO A 24 -1.74 -12.61 -5.98
N VAL A 25 -1.21 -11.66 -6.73
CA VAL A 25 -0.77 -10.38 -6.17
C VAL A 25 -2.01 -9.58 -5.80
N LEU A 26 -2.08 -9.09 -4.56
CA LEU A 26 -3.12 -8.17 -4.12
C LEU A 26 -2.59 -6.74 -4.18
N VAL A 27 -3.20 -5.89 -4.99
CA VAL A 27 -2.99 -4.43 -4.98
C VAL A 27 -4.08 -3.82 -4.12
N LEU A 28 -3.68 -3.24 -2.99
CA LEU A 28 -4.57 -2.76 -1.93
C LEU A 28 -4.39 -1.25 -1.75
N GLY A 29 -5.43 -0.48 -2.00
CA GLY A 29 -5.50 0.94 -1.64
C GLY A 29 -6.11 1.11 -0.25
N VAL A 30 -5.44 1.85 0.60
CA VAL A 30 -5.90 2.13 1.97
C VAL A 30 -6.05 3.62 2.13
N GLY A 31 -6.97 4.04 2.98
CA GLY A 31 -7.21 5.43 3.29
C GLY A 31 -8.68 5.78 3.46
N ASN A 32 -8.96 7.04 3.72
CA ASN A 32 -10.32 7.54 3.90
C ASN A 32 -10.64 8.62 2.83
N LEU A 33 -11.52 8.28 1.90
CA LEU A 33 -11.95 9.21 0.84
C LEU A 33 -12.59 10.50 1.36
N LEU A 34 -13.13 10.50 2.59
CA LEU A 34 -13.75 11.68 3.17
C LEU A 34 -12.74 12.62 3.86
N MET A 35 -11.46 12.30 3.79
CA MET A 35 -10.41 13.02 4.51
C MET A 35 -9.35 13.62 3.57
N GLY A 36 -9.75 13.97 2.35
CA GLY A 36 -8.87 14.58 1.35
C GLY A 36 -7.69 13.66 0.99
N ASP A 37 -6.48 14.14 1.19
CA ASP A 37 -5.23 13.44 0.80
C ASP A 37 -5.07 12.05 1.44
N GLU A 38 -5.74 11.75 2.56
CA GLU A 38 -5.76 10.38 3.11
C GLU A 38 -6.41 9.36 2.17
N GLY A 39 -7.21 9.80 1.21
CA GLY A 39 -7.83 8.96 0.20
C GLY A 39 -6.92 8.56 -0.97
N VAL A 40 -5.66 9.01 -1.00
CA VAL A 40 -4.78 8.83 -2.16
C VAL A 40 -4.63 7.37 -2.59
N GLY A 41 -4.58 6.43 -1.65
CA GLY A 41 -4.50 5.00 -1.96
C GLY A 41 -5.69 4.53 -2.81
N ILE A 42 -6.90 4.96 -2.46
CA ILE A 42 -8.12 4.60 -3.18
C ILE A 42 -8.21 5.35 -4.51
N HIS A 43 -7.83 6.63 -4.53
CA HIS A 43 -7.75 7.39 -5.78
C HIS A 43 -6.80 6.76 -6.79
N ALA A 44 -5.65 6.25 -6.34
CA ALA A 44 -4.71 5.54 -7.20
C ALA A 44 -5.30 4.24 -7.78
N LEU A 45 -6.15 3.53 -7.04
CA LEU A 45 -6.79 2.31 -7.55
C LEU A 45 -7.72 2.58 -8.74
N ARG A 46 -8.40 3.72 -8.78
CA ARG A 46 -9.30 4.09 -9.88
C ARG A 46 -8.60 4.13 -11.23
N ALA A 47 -7.30 4.42 -11.25
CA ALA A 47 -6.52 4.39 -12.49
C ALA A 47 -6.44 2.98 -13.10
N PHE A 48 -6.53 1.92 -12.29
CA PHE A 48 -6.51 0.54 -12.78
C PHE A 48 -7.87 0.10 -13.37
N GLU A 49 -8.94 0.88 -13.21
CA GLU A 49 -10.22 0.63 -13.88
C GLU A 49 -10.10 0.91 -15.40
N THR A 50 -9.32 1.92 -15.77
CA THR A 50 -9.10 2.29 -17.18
C THR A 50 -7.91 1.57 -17.80
N GLU A 51 -6.92 1.26 -16.99
CA GLU A 51 -5.71 0.56 -17.39
C GLU A 51 -5.49 -0.67 -16.49
N PRO A 52 -6.12 -1.81 -16.77
CA PRO A 52 -6.07 -3.00 -15.93
C PRO A 52 -4.65 -3.52 -15.69
N LEU A 53 -4.45 -4.11 -14.52
CA LEU A 53 -3.27 -4.89 -14.18
C LEU A 53 -3.33 -6.28 -14.86
N PRO A 54 -2.21 -7.02 -14.93
CA PRO A 54 -2.23 -8.41 -15.37
C PRO A 54 -3.20 -9.28 -14.54
N ASP A 55 -3.75 -10.35 -15.14
CA ASP A 55 -4.70 -11.26 -14.47
C ASP A 55 -4.14 -11.96 -13.23
N THR A 56 -2.82 -11.92 -13.04
CA THR A 56 -2.13 -12.40 -11.84
C THR A 56 -2.28 -11.46 -10.63
N ALA A 57 -2.85 -10.28 -10.85
CA ALA A 57 -3.07 -9.29 -9.80
C ALA A 57 -4.56 -8.96 -9.69
N ARG A 58 -5.04 -8.83 -8.46
CA ARG A 58 -6.37 -8.26 -8.18
C ARG A 58 -6.24 -6.96 -7.39
N VAL A 59 -7.18 -6.07 -7.64
CA VAL A 59 -7.26 -4.75 -6.99
C VAL A 59 -8.36 -4.81 -5.94
N LEU A 60 -8.10 -4.23 -4.77
CA LEU A 60 -9.06 -4.16 -3.67
C LEU A 60 -9.01 -2.78 -3.02
N ASP A 61 -10.15 -2.14 -2.91
CA ASP A 61 -10.35 -0.99 -2.03
C ASP A 61 -10.45 -1.49 -0.59
N GLY A 62 -9.43 -1.20 0.19
CA GLY A 62 -9.36 -1.54 1.61
C GLY A 62 -9.96 -0.49 2.52
N GLY A 63 -10.21 0.71 2.01
CA GLY A 63 -10.76 1.80 2.79
C GLY A 63 -10.07 1.96 4.13
N THR A 64 -10.87 1.91 5.19
CA THR A 64 -10.44 2.00 6.58
C THR A 64 -10.64 0.68 7.34
N ALA A 65 -10.76 -0.44 6.63
CA ALA A 65 -11.19 -1.72 7.20
C ALA A 65 -10.17 -2.35 8.17
N GLY A 66 -8.89 -1.95 8.13
CA GLY A 66 -7.90 -2.40 9.11
C GLY A 66 -7.84 -3.93 9.23
N ILE A 67 -8.10 -4.45 10.43
CA ILE A 67 -8.00 -5.90 10.73
C ILE A 67 -8.95 -6.78 9.90
N ASP A 68 -10.05 -6.24 9.42
CA ASP A 68 -11.02 -7.00 8.60
C ASP A 68 -10.42 -7.44 7.25
N LEU A 69 -9.31 -6.81 6.82
CA LEU A 69 -8.56 -7.21 5.64
C LEU A 69 -7.73 -8.49 5.84
N LEU A 70 -7.68 -9.06 7.06
CA LEU A 70 -6.83 -10.20 7.36
C LEU A 70 -7.07 -11.38 6.41
N GLY A 71 -8.33 -11.73 6.15
CA GLY A 71 -8.66 -12.80 5.22
C GLY A 71 -8.22 -12.53 3.78
N GLU A 72 -8.17 -11.27 3.36
CA GLU A 72 -7.73 -10.88 2.03
C GLU A 72 -6.21 -10.99 1.87
N ILE A 73 -5.45 -10.51 2.86
CA ILE A 73 -3.99 -10.59 2.80
C ILE A 73 -3.48 -12.02 2.97
N GLN A 74 -4.17 -12.87 3.74
CA GLN A 74 -3.80 -14.28 3.90
C GLN A 74 -3.91 -15.08 2.59
N ARG A 75 -4.81 -14.70 1.70
CA ARG A 75 -4.99 -15.32 0.37
C ARG A 75 -4.01 -14.82 -0.68
N ALA A 76 -3.20 -13.81 -0.37
CA ALA A 76 -2.23 -13.23 -1.28
C ALA A 76 -0.81 -13.69 -0.96
N ARG A 77 -0.04 -14.07 -1.97
CA ARG A 77 1.40 -14.31 -1.84
C ARG A 77 2.16 -12.99 -1.66
N VAL A 78 1.73 -11.96 -2.36
CA VAL A 78 2.30 -10.63 -2.35
C VAL A 78 1.18 -9.60 -2.18
N VAL A 79 1.39 -8.63 -1.29
CA VAL A 79 0.52 -7.47 -1.15
C VAL A 79 1.30 -6.22 -1.56
N VAL A 80 0.77 -5.50 -2.54
CA VAL A 80 1.24 -4.18 -2.94
C VAL A 80 0.25 -3.17 -2.39
N MET A 81 0.62 -2.45 -1.35
CA MET A 81 -0.24 -1.51 -0.65
C MET A 81 0.08 -0.08 -1.06
N ILE A 82 -0.94 0.77 -1.17
CA ILE A 82 -0.81 2.21 -1.42
C ILE A 82 -1.51 2.94 -0.28
N ASP A 83 -0.81 3.84 0.40
CA ASP A 83 -1.35 4.59 1.54
C ASP A 83 -0.75 5.99 1.64
N ALA A 84 -1.47 6.91 2.30
CA ALA A 84 -0.96 8.22 2.68
C ALA A 84 -0.02 8.11 3.89
N THR A 85 0.95 9.01 3.99
CA THR A 85 1.82 9.11 5.17
C THR A 85 2.10 10.55 5.55
N ARG A 86 2.13 10.83 6.86
CA ARG A 86 2.56 12.13 7.42
C ARG A 86 3.98 11.99 7.99
N ASP A 87 4.95 11.98 7.12
CA ASP A 87 6.37 11.76 7.46
C ASP A 87 7.22 13.05 7.43
N GLY A 88 6.57 14.19 7.25
CA GLY A 88 7.22 15.50 7.22
C GLY A 88 7.93 15.84 5.90
N ARG A 89 7.83 14.97 4.88
CA ARG A 89 8.31 15.27 3.53
C ARG A 89 7.27 16.11 2.77
N PRO A 90 7.67 16.82 1.72
CA PRO A 90 6.74 17.57 0.88
C PRO A 90 5.60 16.69 0.37
N ALA A 91 4.38 17.23 0.32
CA ALA A 91 3.20 16.53 -0.21
C ALA A 91 3.47 16.01 -1.62
N GLY A 92 2.95 14.83 -1.93
CA GLY A 92 3.18 14.14 -3.20
C GLY A 92 4.51 13.39 -3.30
N THR A 93 5.37 13.41 -2.27
CA THR A 93 6.59 12.59 -2.26
C THR A 93 6.23 11.12 -2.14
N ILE A 94 6.76 10.30 -3.06
CA ILE A 94 6.50 8.86 -3.12
C ILE A 94 7.68 8.10 -2.52
N ALA A 95 7.39 7.06 -1.72
CA ALA A 95 8.38 6.10 -1.29
C ALA A 95 7.86 4.67 -1.42
N LEU A 96 8.77 3.73 -1.66
CA LEU A 96 8.52 2.30 -1.63
C LEU A 96 9.23 1.69 -0.43
N LEU A 97 8.47 1.06 0.44
CA LEU A 97 8.94 0.38 1.63
C LEU A 97 8.66 -1.12 1.51
N ARG A 98 9.47 -1.92 2.18
CA ARG A 98 9.30 -3.38 2.25
C ARG A 98 9.32 -3.84 3.70
N PRO A 99 8.24 -3.62 4.46
CA PRO A 99 8.16 -4.02 5.86
C PRO A 99 8.21 -5.55 5.96
N LYS A 100 9.15 -6.07 6.77
CA LYS A 100 9.31 -7.51 7.01
C LYS A 100 8.50 -8.02 8.20
N ALA A 101 7.98 -7.11 9.01
CA ALA A 101 7.19 -7.40 10.22
C ALA A 101 6.34 -6.18 10.57
N ALA A 102 5.33 -6.37 11.41
CA ALA A 102 4.44 -5.30 11.87
C ALA A 102 5.18 -4.12 12.49
N GLY A 103 6.29 -4.37 13.22
CA GLY A 103 7.11 -3.32 13.82
C GLY A 103 7.94 -2.49 12.84
N ALA A 104 8.05 -2.94 11.58
CA ALA A 104 8.76 -2.20 10.53
C ALA A 104 7.83 -1.27 9.73
N ILE A 105 6.55 -1.22 10.08
CA ILE A 105 5.59 -0.30 9.47
C ILE A 105 5.85 1.11 10.02
N PRO A 106 5.99 2.12 9.14
CA PRO A 106 6.25 3.48 9.58
C PRO A 106 5.15 4.00 10.52
N GLN A 107 5.52 4.89 11.41
CA GLN A 107 4.55 5.73 12.11
C GLN A 107 4.14 6.87 11.17
N GLY A 108 2.87 7.28 11.24
CA GLY A 108 2.37 8.40 10.42
C GLY A 108 1.72 7.97 9.11
N LEU A 109 1.50 6.68 8.88
CA LEU A 109 0.52 6.24 7.88
C LEU A 109 -0.85 6.85 8.22
N SER A 110 -1.82 6.81 7.32
CA SER A 110 -3.14 7.45 7.49
C SER A 110 -3.76 7.18 8.86
N ALA A 111 -4.76 7.93 9.28
CA ALA A 111 -5.36 7.92 10.63
C ALA A 111 -5.75 6.52 11.17
N HIS A 112 -5.63 5.50 10.34
CA HIS A 112 -5.91 4.10 10.64
C HIS A 112 -4.66 3.27 11.00
N ASP A 113 -3.57 3.92 11.39
CA ASP A 113 -2.31 3.30 11.83
C ASP A 113 -2.50 2.12 12.79
N PHE A 114 -3.46 2.21 13.69
CA PHE A 114 -3.76 1.12 14.61
C PHE A 114 -4.27 -0.12 13.88
N GLY A 115 -5.17 0.06 12.89
CA GLY A 115 -5.76 -1.07 12.18
C GLY A 115 -4.76 -1.85 11.31
N LEU A 116 -3.83 -1.17 10.63
CA LEU A 116 -2.82 -1.82 9.79
C LEU A 116 -1.74 -2.51 10.62
N LYS A 117 -1.29 -1.91 11.72
CA LYS A 117 -0.34 -2.57 12.64
C LYS A 117 -0.92 -3.83 13.24
N ASP A 118 -2.18 -3.77 13.68
CA ASP A 118 -2.90 -4.93 14.23
C ASP A 118 -3.09 -6.01 13.17
N LEU A 119 -3.44 -5.63 11.94
CA LEU A 119 -3.55 -6.52 10.79
C LEU A 119 -2.26 -7.30 10.54
N PHE A 120 -1.13 -6.60 10.45
CA PHE A 120 0.17 -7.25 10.21
C PHE A 120 0.69 -8.00 11.44
N ALA A 121 0.38 -7.55 12.66
CA ALA A 121 0.68 -8.30 13.86
C ALA A 121 -0.09 -9.63 13.90
N ALA A 122 -1.38 -9.61 13.60
CA ALA A 122 -2.20 -10.81 13.51
C ALA A 122 -1.69 -11.77 12.43
N ALA A 123 -1.40 -11.27 11.22
CA ALA A 123 -0.85 -12.09 10.14
C ALA A 123 0.51 -12.71 10.53
N THR A 124 1.35 -11.96 11.23
CA THR A 124 2.65 -12.45 11.72
C THR A 124 2.46 -13.55 12.77
N LEU A 125 1.57 -13.34 13.75
CA LEU A 125 1.27 -14.34 14.81
C LEU A 125 0.69 -15.64 14.24
N LEU A 126 -0.11 -15.52 13.18
CA LEU A 126 -0.69 -16.68 12.49
C LEU A 126 0.28 -17.36 11.51
N GLY A 127 1.47 -16.81 11.32
CA GLY A 127 2.44 -17.33 10.35
C GLY A 127 2.01 -17.18 8.88
N THR A 128 1.09 -16.26 8.60
CA THR A 128 0.48 -16.04 7.28
C THR A 128 0.85 -14.71 6.66
N MET A 129 1.93 -14.07 7.13
CA MET A 129 2.39 -12.78 6.63
C MET A 129 2.86 -12.88 5.18
N PRO A 130 2.21 -12.21 4.22
CA PRO A 130 2.65 -12.17 2.83
C PRO A 130 3.92 -11.33 2.66
N THR A 131 4.51 -11.36 1.47
CA THR A 131 5.49 -10.34 1.08
C THR A 131 4.75 -9.02 0.86
N VAL A 132 5.14 -7.96 1.58
CA VAL A 132 4.49 -6.65 1.49
C VAL A 132 5.40 -5.64 0.83
N TYR A 133 4.87 -4.94 -0.16
CA TYR A 133 5.41 -3.72 -0.74
C TYR A 133 4.46 -2.58 -0.42
N LEU A 134 4.93 -1.55 0.27
CA LEU A 134 4.13 -0.41 0.69
C LEU A 134 4.59 0.83 -0.05
N PHE A 135 3.78 1.32 -0.96
CA PHE A 135 3.92 2.65 -1.54
C PHE A 135 3.28 3.66 -0.61
N THR A 136 4.05 4.63 -0.14
CA THR A 136 3.54 5.76 0.63
C THR A 136 3.58 7.02 -0.19
N VAL A 137 2.54 7.84 -0.07
CA VAL A 137 2.49 9.20 -0.61
C VAL A 137 2.45 10.16 0.56
N SER A 138 3.44 11.04 0.65
CA SER A 138 3.51 12.04 1.73
C SER A 138 2.39 13.05 1.59
N VAL A 139 1.73 13.34 2.72
CA VAL A 139 0.66 14.34 2.84
C VAL A 139 0.98 15.29 3.99
N GLU A 140 0.59 16.57 3.86
CA GLU A 140 0.85 17.58 4.88
C GLU A 140 -0.32 17.73 5.85
N THR A 141 -1.51 17.84 5.29
CA THR A 141 -2.74 18.12 6.04
C THR A 141 -3.85 17.15 5.66
N VAL A 142 -4.74 16.93 6.62
CA VAL A 142 -5.95 16.14 6.43
C VAL A 142 -7.13 17.07 6.46
N HIS A 143 -8.00 17.00 5.46
CA HIS A 143 -9.18 17.86 5.32
C HIS A 143 -10.46 17.04 5.49
N PRO A 144 -11.10 17.05 6.70
CA PRO A 144 -12.35 16.34 6.91
C PRO A 144 -13.45 16.79 5.96
N MET A 145 -14.26 15.86 5.49
CA MET A 145 -15.38 16.07 4.56
C MET A 145 -14.93 16.65 3.20
N CYS A 146 -13.70 16.36 2.78
CA CYS A 146 -13.14 16.70 1.48
C CYS A 146 -12.89 15.41 0.68
N LEU A 147 -13.38 15.36 -0.56
CA LEU A 147 -13.17 14.23 -1.46
C LEU A 147 -12.01 14.48 -2.44
N GLU A 148 -11.59 15.73 -2.54
CA GLU A 148 -10.56 16.17 -3.48
C GLU A 148 -9.17 16.02 -2.86
N LEU A 149 -8.21 15.58 -3.68
CA LEU A 149 -6.81 15.58 -3.31
C LEU A 149 -6.22 16.99 -3.49
N SER A 150 -5.20 17.31 -2.72
CA SER A 150 -4.36 18.48 -2.99
C SER A 150 -3.61 18.30 -4.31
N GLU A 151 -3.30 19.40 -4.99
CA GLU A 151 -2.61 19.38 -6.28
C GLU A 151 -1.31 18.55 -6.28
N PRO A 152 -0.42 18.65 -5.27
CA PRO A 152 0.80 17.83 -5.24
C PRO A 152 0.53 16.33 -5.11
N VAL A 153 -0.49 15.95 -4.33
CA VAL A 153 -0.86 14.54 -4.11
C VAL A 153 -1.55 13.97 -5.35
N GLU A 154 -2.44 14.73 -5.96
CA GLU A 154 -3.08 14.35 -7.24
C GLU A 154 -2.04 14.16 -8.36
N ALA A 155 -1.09 15.07 -8.47
CA ALA A 155 0.00 14.98 -9.45
C ALA A 155 0.91 13.76 -9.23
N ALA A 156 0.97 13.19 -8.03
CA ALA A 156 1.75 11.99 -7.72
C ALA A 156 1.09 10.69 -8.20
N ILE A 157 -0.23 10.66 -8.40
CA ILE A 157 -0.98 9.44 -8.75
C ILE A 157 -0.43 8.75 -10.00
N PRO A 158 -0.17 9.42 -11.14
CA PRO A 158 0.34 8.76 -12.34
C PRO A 158 1.68 8.05 -12.11
N GLU A 159 2.52 8.59 -11.24
CA GLU A 159 3.82 8.00 -10.92
C GLU A 159 3.66 6.76 -10.01
N VAL A 160 2.82 6.84 -8.98
CA VAL A 160 2.47 5.69 -8.12
C VAL A 160 1.91 4.55 -8.96
N VAL A 161 0.94 4.84 -9.82
CA VAL A 161 0.29 3.84 -10.70
C VAL A 161 1.31 3.16 -11.61
N ARG A 162 2.19 3.94 -12.23
CA ARG A 162 3.26 3.42 -13.10
C ARG A 162 4.23 2.54 -12.30
N ALA A 163 4.62 2.96 -11.09
CA ALA A 163 5.54 2.21 -10.23
C ALA A 163 4.91 0.90 -9.74
N VAL A 164 3.64 0.93 -9.33
CA VAL A 164 2.88 -0.28 -8.94
C VAL A 164 2.77 -1.25 -10.12
N ARG A 165 2.45 -0.75 -11.31
CA ARG A 165 2.34 -1.57 -12.52
C ARG A 165 3.67 -2.25 -12.86
N ALA A 166 4.78 -1.50 -12.83
CA ALA A 166 6.11 -2.05 -13.09
C ALA A 166 6.49 -3.13 -12.07
N LEU A 167 6.17 -2.90 -10.79
CA LEU A 167 6.41 -3.87 -9.74
C LEU A 167 5.59 -5.15 -9.96
N VAL A 168 4.29 -5.03 -10.22
CA VAL A 168 3.39 -6.18 -10.46
C VAL A 168 3.85 -7.00 -11.67
N ALA A 169 4.23 -6.32 -12.77
CA ALA A 169 4.76 -7.01 -13.95
C ALA A 169 6.06 -7.80 -13.68
N GLY A 170 6.89 -7.33 -12.75
CA GLY A 170 8.11 -8.02 -12.32
C GLY A 170 7.86 -9.17 -11.32
N LEU A 171 6.65 -9.30 -10.78
CA LEU A 171 6.25 -10.34 -9.82
C LEU A 171 5.50 -11.50 -10.49
N ALA A 172 5.03 -11.30 -11.72
CA ALA A 172 4.38 -12.31 -12.56
C ALA A 172 5.43 -13.24 -13.16
#